data_100209f8462c73b308109e025745cdee
#
_entry.id   100209f8462c73b308109e025745cdee
#
_cell.length_a   1.000
_cell.length_b   1.000
_cell.length_c   1.000
_cell.angle_alpha   90.00
_cell.angle_beta   90.00
_cell.angle_gamma   90.00
#
_symmetry.space_group_name_H-M   'P 1'
#
loop_
_entity.id
_entity.type
_entity.pdbx_description
1 polymer ?
#
loop_
_entity_poly.entity_id
_entity_poly.type
_entity_poly.pdbx_seq_one_letter_code
_entity_poly.pdbx_strand_id
1 'polypeptide(L)'
;MVVAYLCMIMHTPRPMLRAAILGASGYVGAELLRLLAGHPAVRATRLFGGSRAGESVAAVHPQLAADYPDAAFESYAADVADVDIVLAALPHGESQKVAPAILDAGIPFIDLGADFRLNDAATFARWYGEQHQAPELLGRFAYGLPELHRDAILGARAVAAPGCYPTAAILALKPLLPFIEAGSIIVDAASGVTGAGRVPKESTHFSTVSESFAAYGLLNHRHTAEMEMELGEGVLFTPHLAPMNRGILATCYARATKAFDPLAVLHEAYGDETFVTVHDEPPATKWTLGTNSARLTARYDERTGRVLAIAAIDNLGKGAAGQMIQCANLMLGLDETSGLSRSGICP
;
A
#
# COMPACT_ATOMS: atom_id res chain seq x y z
N MET A 1 -12.18 24.60 -51.99
CA MET A 1 -12.58 23.22 -51.65
C MET A 1 -11.38 22.63 -50.90
N VAL A 2 -11.35 22.80 -49.57
CA VAL A 2 -10.26 22.33 -48.69
C VAL A 2 -10.73 21.00 -48.12
N VAL A 3 -10.08 19.93 -48.55
CA VAL A 3 -10.32 18.57 -48.03
C VAL A 3 -9.60 18.45 -46.71
N ALA A 4 -10.35 18.50 -45.62
CA ALA A 4 -9.81 18.19 -44.27
C ALA A 4 -9.61 16.66 -44.18
N TYR A 5 -8.36 16.21 -44.22
CA TYR A 5 -7.99 14.84 -43.83
C TYR A 5 -8.14 14.72 -42.31
N LEU A 6 -9.25 14.12 -41.88
CA LEU A 6 -9.43 13.65 -40.54
C LEU A 6 -8.52 12.40 -40.36
N CYS A 7 -7.36 12.59 -39.73
CA CYS A 7 -6.50 11.46 -39.33
C CYS A 7 -7.23 10.72 -38.22
N MET A 8 -8.04 9.73 -38.53
CA MET A 8 -8.53 8.73 -37.57
C MET A 8 -7.31 7.90 -37.14
N ILE A 9 -6.71 8.26 -36.02
CA ILE A 9 -5.82 7.35 -35.31
C ILE A 9 -6.71 6.20 -34.85
N MET A 10 -6.69 5.09 -35.60
CA MET A 10 -7.29 3.83 -35.18
C MET A 10 -6.50 3.36 -33.94
N HIS A 11 -7.02 3.67 -32.76
CA HIS A 11 -6.55 3.07 -31.53
C HIS A 11 -6.90 1.58 -31.62
N THR A 12 -5.94 0.76 -32.02
CA THR A 12 -6.06 -0.69 -31.82
C THR A 12 -6.15 -0.90 -30.30
N PRO A 13 -7.24 -1.49 -29.78
CA PRO A 13 -7.36 -1.74 -28.35
C PRO A 13 -6.16 -2.60 -27.93
N ARG A 14 -5.41 -2.12 -26.93
CA ARG A 14 -4.34 -2.94 -26.34
C ARG A 14 -4.97 -4.23 -25.81
N PRO A 15 -4.31 -5.37 -25.97
CA PRO A 15 -4.81 -6.62 -25.39
C PRO A 15 -4.93 -6.45 -23.88
N MET A 16 -5.98 -7.05 -23.29
CA MET A 16 -6.20 -7.08 -21.85
C MET A 16 -5.04 -7.83 -21.18
N LEU A 17 -4.32 -7.16 -20.28
CA LEU A 17 -3.23 -7.75 -19.52
C LEU A 17 -3.77 -8.68 -18.43
N ARG A 18 -3.04 -9.73 -18.12
CA ARG A 18 -3.43 -10.79 -17.19
C ARG A 18 -2.62 -10.68 -15.90
N ALA A 19 -3.31 -10.67 -14.78
CA ALA A 19 -2.68 -10.67 -13.46
C ALA A 19 -2.93 -11.97 -12.72
N ALA A 20 -1.90 -12.48 -12.05
CA ALA A 20 -2.04 -13.48 -11.01
C ALA A 20 -2.11 -12.80 -9.63
N ILE A 21 -2.98 -13.28 -8.74
CA ILE A 21 -3.06 -12.81 -7.37
C ILE A 21 -2.70 -13.96 -6.43
N LEU A 22 -1.58 -13.84 -5.72
CA LEU A 22 -1.21 -14.73 -4.63
C LEU A 22 -1.83 -14.21 -3.33
N GLY A 23 -2.56 -15.06 -2.61
CA GLY A 23 -3.32 -14.66 -1.43
C GLY A 23 -4.69 -14.05 -1.74
N ALA A 24 -5.28 -14.41 -2.88
CA ALA A 24 -6.56 -13.90 -3.38
C ALA A 24 -7.73 -14.10 -2.42
N SER A 25 -7.67 -15.05 -1.50
CA SER A 25 -8.72 -15.32 -0.49
C SER A 25 -8.69 -14.40 0.73
N GLY A 26 -7.63 -13.57 0.90
CA GLY A 26 -7.47 -12.62 1.99
C GLY A 26 -8.24 -11.31 1.78
N TYR A 27 -8.16 -10.37 2.75
CA TYR A 27 -8.80 -9.05 2.63
C TYR A 27 -8.18 -8.20 1.51
N VAL A 28 -6.85 -8.19 1.42
CA VAL A 28 -6.15 -7.48 0.34
C VAL A 28 -6.42 -8.14 -1.02
N GLY A 29 -6.45 -9.48 -1.07
CA GLY A 29 -6.85 -10.22 -2.27
C GLY A 29 -8.24 -9.86 -2.76
N ALA A 30 -9.23 -9.78 -1.85
CA ALA A 30 -10.59 -9.32 -2.18
C ALA A 30 -10.61 -7.89 -2.72
N GLU A 31 -9.79 -7.01 -2.15
CA GLU A 31 -9.69 -5.62 -2.61
C GLU A 31 -9.00 -5.51 -3.98
N LEU A 32 -7.95 -6.30 -4.24
CA LEU A 32 -7.33 -6.41 -5.56
C LEU A 32 -8.34 -6.91 -6.60
N LEU A 33 -9.11 -7.95 -6.28
CA LEU A 33 -10.18 -8.46 -7.15
C LEU A 33 -11.22 -7.37 -7.46
N ARG A 34 -11.66 -6.62 -6.44
CA ARG A 34 -12.62 -5.51 -6.61
C ARG A 34 -12.09 -4.42 -7.54
N LEU A 35 -10.83 -4.03 -7.38
CA LEU A 35 -10.20 -3.00 -8.20
C LEU A 35 -9.99 -3.49 -9.64
N LEU A 36 -9.53 -4.74 -9.80
CA LEU A 36 -9.29 -5.32 -11.13
C LEU A 36 -10.57 -5.66 -11.89
N ALA A 37 -11.71 -5.88 -11.22
CA ALA A 37 -13.01 -6.06 -11.88
C ALA A 37 -13.39 -4.85 -12.73
N GLY A 38 -13.11 -3.64 -12.25
CA GLY A 38 -13.35 -2.38 -12.97
C GLY A 38 -12.16 -1.83 -13.74
N HIS A 39 -11.01 -2.51 -13.77
CA HIS A 39 -9.80 -1.98 -14.39
C HIS A 39 -9.87 -2.04 -15.93
N PRO A 40 -9.56 -0.94 -16.66
CA PRO A 40 -9.77 -0.88 -18.11
C PRO A 40 -8.78 -1.73 -18.92
N ALA A 41 -7.62 -2.11 -18.37
CA ALA A 41 -6.53 -2.74 -19.11
C ALA A 41 -5.96 -4.01 -18.47
N VAL A 42 -6.30 -4.34 -17.20
CA VAL A 42 -5.77 -5.50 -16.48
C VAL A 42 -6.92 -6.34 -15.93
N ARG A 43 -6.82 -7.67 -16.04
CA ARG A 43 -7.78 -8.62 -15.47
C ARG A 43 -7.06 -9.61 -14.55
N ALA A 44 -7.69 -9.96 -13.43
CA ALA A 44 -7.27 -11.07 -12.60
C ALA A 44 -7.68 -12.38 -13.28
N THR A 45 -6.71 -13.21 -13.67
CA THR A 45 -6.95 -14.47 -14.41
C THR A 45 -6.50 -15.70 -13.64
N ARG A 46 -5.53 -15.58 -12.72
CA ARG A 46 -5.05 -16.67 -11.86
C ARG A 46 -5.20 -16.24 -10.39
N LEU A 47 -5.95 -17.00 -9.61
CA LEU A 47 -6.37 -16.62 -8.26
C LEU A 47 -5.93 -17.69 -7.26
N PHE A 48 -4.79 -17.46 -6.60
CA PHE A 48 -4.23 -18.42 -5.65
C PHE A 48 -4.75 -18.15 -4.23
N GLY A 49 -5.57 -19.08 -3.72
CA GLY A 49 -6.29 -18.92 -2.45
C GLY A 49 -5.65 -19.56 -1.22
N GLY A 50 -4.50 -20.22 -1.38
CA GLY A 50 -3.84 -20.96 -0.30
C GLY A 50 -4.73 -22.09 0.23
N SER A 51 -5.07 -22.06 1.51
CA SER A 51 -5.92 -23.09 2.16
C SER A 51 -7.36 -23.15 1.64
N ARG A 52 -7.78 -22.16 0.82
CA ARG A 52 -9.12 -22.12 0.21
C ARG A 52 -9.12 -22.52 -1.27
N ALA A 53 -8.06 -23.18 -1.74
CA ALA A 53 -8.02 -23.72 -3.09
C ALA A 53 -9.19 -24.69 -3.34
N GLY A 54 -9.85 -24.54 -4.49
CA GLY A 54 -11.07 -25.28 -4.85
C GLY A 54 -12.38 -24.59 -4.45
N GLU A 55 -12.35 -23.61 -3.54
CA GLU A 55 -13.57 -22.84 -3.21
C GLU A 55 -13.82 -21.75 -4.28
N SER A 56 -15.10 -21.46 -4.55
CA SER A 56 -15.46 -20.38 -5.49
C SER A 56 -15.21 -19.01 -4.87
N VAL A 57 -14.86 -18.02 -5.72
CA VAL A 57 -14.73 -16.62 -5.29
C VAL A 57 -16.02 -16.13 -4.64
N ALA A 58 -17.18 -16.45 -5.23
CA ALA A 58 -18.48 -16.05 -4.71
C ALA A 58 -18.80 -16.62 -3.31
N ALA A 59 -18.31 -17.82 -2.98
CA ALA A 59 -18.48 -18.39 -1.64
C ALA A 59 -17.61 -17.69 -0.59
N VAL A 60 -16.38 -17.30 -0.94
CA VAL A 60 -15.42 -16.69 -0.02
C VAL A 60 -15.60 -15.17 0.05
N HIS A 61 -15.95 -14.54 -1.06
CA HIS A 61 -16.15 -13.11 -1.26
C HIS A 61 -17.50 -12.83 -1.92
N PRO A 62 -18.64 -12.99 -1.21
CA PRO A 62 -20.00 -12.87 -1.80
C PRO A 62 -20.24 -11.55 -2.52
N GLN A 63 -19.60 -10.46 -2.09
CA GLN A 63 -19.69 -9.14 -2.68
C GLN A 63 -19.06 -9.05 -4.09
N LEU A 64 -18.29 -10.06 -4.50
CA LEU A 64 -17.65 -10.14 -5.83
C LEU A 64 -18.33 -11.18 -6.75
N ALA A 65 -19.44 -11.76 -6.33
CA ALA A 65 -20.12 -12.83 -7.07
C ALA A 65 -20.56 -12.39 -8.49
N ALA A 66 -20.92 -11.13 -8.69
CA ALA A 66 -21.32 -10.61 -9.99
C ALA A 66 -20.14 -10.46 -10.97
N ASP A 67 -18.95 -10.12 -10.44
CA ASP A 67 -17.76 -9.88 -11.27
C ASP A 67 -16.97 -11.17 -11.54
N TYR A 68 -17.10 -12.18 -10.65
CA TYR A 68 -16.37 -13.45 -10.68
C TYR A 68 -17.31 -14.64 -10.48
N PRO A 69 -18.38 -14.82 -11.29
CA PRO A 69 -19.43 -15.83 -11.04
C PRO A 69 -18.91 -17.27 -11.08
N ASP A 70 -17.98 -17.56 -11.99
CA ASP A 70 -17.46 -18.91 -12.23
C ASP A 70 -16.02 -19.10 -11.75
N ALA A 71 -15.45 -18.09 -11.11
CA ALA A 71 -14.06 -18.14 -10.68
C ALA A 71 -13.91 -18.95 -9.38
N ALA A 72 -12.85 -19.75 -9.32
CA ALA A 72 -12.46 -20.50 -8.13
C ALA A 72 -11.00 -20.22 -7.78
N PHE A 73 -10.64 -20.41 -6.51
CA PHE A 73 -9.26 -20.29 -6.09
C PHE A 73 -8.46 -21.53 -6.46
N GLU A 74 -7.23 -21.28 -6.93
CA GLU A 74 -6.26 -22.32 -7.30
C GLU A 74 -5.28 -22.59 -6.17
N SER A 75 -4.71 -23.81 -6.15
CA SER A 75 -3.48 -24.09 -5.41
C SER A 75 -2.30 -23.47 -6.15
N TYR A 76 -1.39 -22.82 -5.43
CA TYR A 76 -0.18 -22.30 -6.04
C TYR A 76 0.69 -23.48 -6.53
N ALA A 77 0.83 -23.60 -7.83
CA ALA A 77 1.86 -24.38 -8.49
C ALA A 77 2.81 -23.36 -9.12
N ALA A 78 4.10 -23.50 -9.03
CA ALA A 78 5.11 -22.51 -9.41
C ALA A 78 5.03 -21.98 -10.87
N ASP A 79 4.07 -22.44 -11.65
CA ASP A 79 3.83 -22.01 -13.03
C ASP A 79 2.81 -20.88 -13.09
N VAL A 80 3.32 -19.67 -13.33
CA VAL A 80 2.55 -18.46 -13.60
C VAL A 80 2.97 -17.84 -14.94
N ALA A 81 3.52 -18.65 -15.87
CA ALA A 81 4.09 -18.19 -17.13
C ALA A 81 3.07 -17.53 -18.08
N ASP A 82 1.77 -17.68 -17.83
CA ASP A 82 0.70 -17.19 -18.68
C ASP A 82 0.13 -15.83 -18.23
N VAL A 83 0.81 -15.10 -17.32
CA VAL A 83 0.39 -13.78 -16.86
C VAL A 83 1.42 -12.69 -17.15
N ASP A 84 0.97 -11.45 -17.18
CA ASP A 84 1.80 -10.28 -17.45
C ASP A 84 2.36 -9.64 -16.17
N ILE A 85 1.74 -9.94 -15.02
CA ILE A 85 2.17 -9.47 -13.69
C ILE A 85 1.66 -10.39 -12.58
N VAL A 86 2.43 -10.49 -11.50
CA VAL A 86 2.04 -11.17 -10.26
C VAL A 86 1.91 -10.16 -9.12
N LEU A 87 0.77 -10.19 -8.43
CA LEU A 87 0.45 -9.39 -7.26
C LEU A 87 0.38 -10.31 -6.03
N ALA A 88 1.35 -10.20 -5.12
CA ALA A 88 1.41 -11.04 -3.92
C ALA A 88 0.92 -10.30 -2.68
N ALA A 89 -0.13 -10.84 -2.06
CA ALA A 89 -0.68 -10.42 -0.78
C ALA A 89 -0.61 -11.58 0.22
N LEU A 90 0.59 -12.12 0.38
CA LEU A 90 0.89 -13.30 1.16
C LEU A 90 1.20 -12.96 2.63
N PRO A 91 1.04 -13.91 3.55
CA PRO A 91 1.58 -13.78 4.90
C PRO A 91 3.11 -13.55 4.87
N HIS A 92 3.64 -12.93 5.92
CA HIS A 92 5.06 -12.76 6.11
C HIS A 92 5.84 -14.08 6.00
N GLY A 93 7.00 -14.03 5.33
CA GLY A 93 7.87 -15.18 5.09
C GLY A 93 7.50 -16.02 3.85
N GLU A 94 6.31 -15.84 3.29
CA GLU A 94 5.86 -16.64 2.14
C GLU A 94 6.33 -16.08 0.80
N SER A 95 6.48 -14.77 0.66
CA SER A 95 6.94 -14.14 -0.58
C SER A 95 8.38 -14.50 -0.92
N GLN A 96 9.23 -14.72 0.09
CA GLN A 96 10.61 -15.18 -0.08
C GLN A 96 10.72 -16.53 -0.81
N LYS A 97 9.70 -17.39 -0.66
CA LYS A 97 9.68 -18.74 -1.24
C LYS A 97 9.29 -18.73 -2.73
N VAL A 98 8.48 -17.73 -3.14
CA VAL A 98 7.90 -17.68 -4.49
C VAL A 98 8.60 -16.67 -5.40
N ALA A 99 9.13 -15.58 -4.84
CA ALA A 99 9.75 -14.50 -5.59
C ALA A 99 10.90 -14.94 -6.51
N PRO A 100 11.84 -15.84 -6.10
CA PRO A 100 12.92 -16.27 -6.97
C PRO A 100 12.41 -16.85 -8.29
N ALA A 101 11.48 -17.80 -8.24
CA ALA A 101 10.97 -18.48 -9.44
C ALA A 101 10.20 -17.52 -10.37
N ILE A 102 9.42 -16.57 -9.81
CA ILE A 102 8.66 -15.59 -10.58
C ILE A 102 9.60 -14.62 -11.29
N LEU A 103 10.62 -14.13 -10.60
CA LEU A 103 11.60 -13.19 -11.16
C LEU A 103 12.51 -13.86 -12.19
N ASP A 104 12.89 -15.12 -11.98
CA ASP A 104 13.68 -15.92 -12.94
C ASP A 104 12.88 -16.20 -14.23
N ALA A 105 11.55 -16.34 -14.11
CA ALA A 105 10.66 -16.41 -15.28
C ALA A 105 10.50 -15.05 -16.00
N GLY A 106 11.08 -13.97 -15.47
CA GLY A 106 11.02 -12.63 -16.06
C GLY A 106 9.69 -11.94 -15.90
N ILE A 107 8.80 -12.41 -15.00
CA ILE A 107 7.48 -11.84 -14.78
C ILE A 107 7.58 -10.70 -13.77
N PRO A 108 6.99 -9.52 -14.05
CA PRO A 108 6.87 -8.43 -13.10
C PRO A 108 6.17 -8.87 -11.81
N PHE A 109 6.74 -8.50 -10.67
CA PHE A 109 6.28 -8.95 -9.36
C PHE A 109 6.10 -7.80 -8.38
N ILE A 110 4.92 -7.69 -7.77
CA ILE A 110 4.65 -6.75 -6.69
C ILE A 110 4.32 -7.52 -5.43
N ASP A 111 5.13 -7.33 -4.39
CA ASP A 111 4.93 -7.92 -3.08
C ASP A 111 4.38 -6.91 -2.08
N LEU A 112 3.25 -7.24 -1.44
CA LEU A 112 2.75 -6.54 -0.27
C LEU A 112 3.19 -7.20 1.03
N GLY A 113 3.79 -8.37 0.96
CA GLY A 113 4.45 -8.98 2.10
C GLY A 113 5.54 -8.06 2.67
N ALA A 114 5.93 -8.32 3.90
CA ALA A 114 6.97 -7.51 4.52
C ALA A 114 8.38 -7.91 4.10
N ASP A 115 8.49 -8.95 3.27
CA ASP A 115 9.72 -9.71 3.06
C ASP A 115 10.80 -8.91 2.30
N PHE A 116 10.40 -8.06 1.37
CA PHE A 116 11.33 -7.32 0.50
C PHE A 116 11.31 -5.79 0.68
N ARG A 117 10.66 -5.29 1.74
CA ARG A 117 10.60 -3.84 2.01
C ARG A 117 11.91 -3.28 2.52
N LEU A 118 12.61 -4.06 3.36
CA LEU A 118 13.93 -3.69 3.89
C LEU A 118 15.01 -4.18 2.92
N ASN A 119 16.01 -3.36 2.69
CA ASN A 119 17.11 -3.65 1.77
C ASN A 119 18.35 -4.24 2.46
N ASP A 120 18.28 -4.49 3.77
CA ASP A 120 19.36 -5.04 4.58
C ASP A 120 18.93 -6.25 5.40
N ALA A 121 19.64 -7.39 5.23
CA ALA A 121 19.32 -8.65 5.87
C ALA A 121 19.52 -8.64 7.40
N ALA A 122 20.45 -7.85 7.91
CA ALA A 122 20.69 -7.76 9.36
C ALA A 122 19.54 -6.97 10.04
N THR A 123 19.09 -5.89 9.41
CA THR A 123 17.92 -5.12 9.86
C THR A 123 16.65 -5.98 9.79
N PHE A 124 16.48 -6.76 8.70
CA PHE A 124 15.38 -7.72 8.59
C PHE A 124 15.41 -8.71 9.77
N ALA A 125 16.54 -9.39 10.00
CA ALA A 125 16.67 -10.37 11.07
C ALA A 125 16.40 -9.78 12.46
N ARG A 126 16.84 -8.54 12.71
CA ARG A 126 16.59 -7.84 13.98
C ARG A 126 15.10 -7.59 14.24
N TRP A 127 14.36 -7.14 13.22
CA TRP A 127 12.97 -6.74 13.38
C TRP A 127 11.96 -7.89 13.20
N TYR A 128 12.33 -8.92 12.44
CA TYR A 128 11.45 -10.06 12.14
C TYR A 128 11.78 -11.28 13.00
N GLY A 129 12.95 -11.31 13.65
CA GLY A 129 13.36 -12.42 14.54
C GLY A 129 13.79 -13.69 13.79
N GLU A 130 13.98 -13.60 12.48
CA GLU A 130 14.40 -14.73 11.61
C GLU A 130 15.32 -14.26 10.50
N GLN A 131 16.11 -15.20 9.93
CA GLN A 131 16.97 -14.92 8.79
C GLN A 131 16.13 -14.85 7.51
N HIS A 132 16.46 -13.90 6.62
CA HIS A 132 15.84 -13.81 5.30
C HIS A 132 16.23 -15.02 4.44
N GLN A 133 15.26 -15.68 3.78
CA GLN A 133 15.50 -16.90 3.02
C GLN A 133 16.03 -16.65 1.59
N ALA A 134 15.86 -15.42 1.07
CA ALA A 134 16.34 -15.00 -0.25
C ALA A 134 17.06 -13.63 -0.15
N PRO A 135 18.14 -13.52 0.68
CA PRO A 135 18.80 -12.25 0.95
C PRO A 135 19.45 -11.64 -0.30
N GLU A 136 19.76 -12.42 -1.32
CA GLU A 136 20.29 -11.97 -2.61
C GLU A 136 19.29 -11.17 -3.43
N LEU A 137 18.01 -11.22 -3.09
CA LEU A 137 16.96 -10.43 -3.72
C LEU A 137 16.72 -9.09 -3.01
N LEU A 138 17.22 -8.92 -1.77
CA LEU A 138 17.11 -7.63 -1.07
C LEU A 138 17.83 -6.54 -1.89
N GLY A 139 17.23 -5.36 -1.96
CA GLY A 139 17.74 -4.26 -2.81
C GLY A 139 17.41 -4.38 -4.30
N ARG A 140 16.85 -5.51 -4.78
CA ARG A 140 16.32 -5.64 -6.15
C ARG A 140 14.88 -5.12 -6.30
N PHE A 141 14.19 -4.95 -5.20
CA PHE A 141 12.82 -4.43 -5.16
C PHE A 141 12.84 -2.91 -5.03
N ALA A 142 12.17 -2.22 -5.94
CA ALA A 142 11.89 -0.81 -5.74
C ALA A 142 10.86 -0.64 -4.62
N TYR A 143 11.04 0.37 -3.77
CA TYR A 143 10.05 0.68 -2.74
C TYR A 143 8.80 1.27 -3.37
N GLY A 144 7.66 0.62 -3.17
CA GLY A 144 6.42 0.85 -3.91
C GLY A 144 5.59 2.04 -3.42
N LEU A 145 6.22 3.20 -3.22
CA LEU A 145 5.57 4.48 -2.91
C LEU A 145 5.80 5.46 -4.07
N PRO A 146 4.91 5.50 -5.10
CA PRO A 146 5.11 6.27 -6.33
C PRO A 146 5.40 7.75 -6.11
N GLU A 147 4.80 8.36 -5.11
CA GLU A 147 4.99 9.77 -4.79
C GLU A 147 6.44 10.13 -4.42
N LEU A 148 7.24 9.14 -4.05
CA LEU A 148 8.66 9.33 -3.69
C LEU A 148 9.62 8.57 -4.61
N HIS A 149 9.18 7.49 -5.26
CA HIS A 149 10.03 6.53 -5.97
C HIS A 149 9.55 6.21 -7.40
N ARG A 150 8.77 7.10 -8.02
CA ARG A 150 8.14 6.87 -9.35
C ARG A 150 9.13 6.39 -10.40
N ASP A 151 10.26 7.06 -10.54
CA ASP A 151 11.26 6.70 -11.56
C ASP A 151 11.86 5.30 -11.33
N ALA A 152 12.06 4.92 -10.07
CA ALA A 152 12.55 3.58 -9.73
C ALA A 152 11.50 2.50 -10.04
N ILE A 153 10.20 2.80 -9.84
CA ILE A 153 9.10 1.88 -10.10
C ILE A 153 8.88 1.68 -11.61
N LEU A 154 8.96 2.75 -12.41
CA LEU A 154 8.80 2.69 -13.88
C LEU A 154 9.75 1.70 -14.57
N GLY A 155 10.97 1.56 -14.06
CA GLY A 155 11.97 0.62 -14.59
C GLY A 155 12.04 -0.73 -13.87
N ALA A 156 11.25 -0.93 -12.82
CA ALA A 156 11.37 -2.09 -11.95
C ALA A 156 10.74 -3.36 -12.54
N ARG A 157 11.37 -4.51 -12.24
CA ARG A 157 10.79 -5.84 -12.40
C ARG A 157 10.19 -6.36 -11.09
N ALA A 158 10.59 -5.79 -9.97
CA ALA A 158 10.13 -6.15 -8.64
C ALA A 158 9.84 -4.89 -7.80
N VAL A 159 8.70 -4.86 -7.14
CA VAL A 159 8.28 -3.75 -6.27
C VAL A 159 7.81 -4.32 -4.93
N ALA A 160 8.32 -3.76 -3.84
CA ALA A 160 7.85 -4.02 -2.49
C ALA A 160 6.87 -2.90 -2.08
N ALA A 161 5.58 -3.20 -2.07
CA ALA A 161 4.58 -2.24 -1.65
C ALA A 161 4.68 -1.97 -0.13
N PRO A 162 4.59 -0.71 0.30
CA PRO A 162 4.73 -0.31 1.70
C PRO A 162 3.69 -0.93 2.63
N GLY A 163 4.02 -0.98 3.92
CA GLY A 163 3.02 -1.17 4.96
C GLY A 163 2.08 0.03 5.07
N CYS A 164 0.86 -0.21 5.53
CA CYS A 164 -0.16 0.83 5.56
C CYS A 164 0.18 2.00 6.52
N TYR A 165 0.75 1.73 7.70
CA TYR A 165 1.22 2.79 8.61
C TYR A 165 2.42 3.57 8.03
N PRO A 166 3.46 2.90 7.48
CA PRO A 166 4.55 3.58 6.77
C PRO A 166 4.06 4.48 5.64
N THR A 167 3.14 4.01 4.80
CA THR A 167 2.55 4.85 3.73
C THR A 167 2.02 6.19 4.28
N ALA A 168 1.22 6.15 5.35
CA ALA A 168 0.65 7.36 5.93
C ALA A 168 1.72 8.26 6.58
N ALA A 169 2.60 7.67 7.40
CA ALA A 169 3.61 8.42 8.16
C ALA A 169 4.69 9.02 7.25
N ILE A 170 5.16 8.25 6.27
CA ILE A 170 6.20 8.70 5.33
C ILE A 170 5.68 9.86 4.47
N LEU A 171 4.46 9.74 3.91
CA LEU A 171 3.86 10.85 3.15
C LEU A 171 3.69 12.12 3.99
N ALA A 172 3.36 12.00 5.28
CA ALA A 172 3.22 13.15 6.17
C ALA A 172 4.55 13.80 6.54
N LEU A 173 5.65 13.02 6.63
CA LEU A 173 6.90 13.48 7.23
C LEU A 173 8.03 13.73 6.23
N LYS A 174 8.10 12.96 5.13
CA LYS A 174 9.26 13.00 4.23
C LYS A 174 9.61 14.39 3.71
N PRO A 175 8.65 15.23 3.25
CA PRO A 175 8.96 16.59 2.81
C PRO A 175 9.43 17.51 3.94
N LEU A 176 9.07 17.20 5.19
CA LEU A 176 9.35 18.04 6.35
C LEU A 176 10.74 17.77 6.97
N LEU A 177 11.42 16.69 6.59
CA LEU A 177 12.72 16.29 7.14
C LEU A 177 13.78 17.41 7.18
N PRO A 178 13.93 18.27 6.14
CA PRO A 178 14.91 19.36 6.16
C PRO A 178 14.66 20.42 7.24
N PHE A 179 13.47 20.44 7.83
CA PHE A 179 13.01 21.48 8.77
C PHE A 179 12.84 20.96 10.20
N ILE A 180 13.09 19.68 10.45
CA ILE A 180 12.90 19.05 11.77
C ILE A 180 14.22 18.53 12.34
N GLU A 181 14.29 18.44 13.69
CA GLU A 181 15.44 17.90 14.40
C GLU A 181 15.51 16.37 14.26
N ALA A 182 16.70 15.87 13.94
CA ALA A 182 16.98 14.44 13.90
C ALA A 182 16.60 13.74 15.22
N GLY A 183 16.02 12.53 15.12
CA GLY A 183 15.64 11.73 16.29
C GLY A 183 14.47 12.27 17.10
N SER A 184 13.78 13.32 16.62
CA SER A 184 12.63 13.91 17.32
C SER A 184 11.26 13.39 16.85
N ILE A 185 11.24 12.48 15.89
CA ILE A 185 10.01 12.00 15.24
C ILE A 185 9.25 11.05 16.18
N ILE A 186 7.97 11.37 16.39
CA ILE A 186 7.00 10.52 17.08
C ILE A 186 5.81 10.31 16.16
N VAL A 187 5.37 9.08 16.02
CA VAL A 187 4.20 8.70 15.22
C VAL A 187 3.21 7.94 16.08
N ASP A 188 2.03 8.52 16.29
CA ASP A 188 0.86 7.83 16.84
C ASP A 188 -0.12 7.56 15.70
N ALA A 189 -0.45 6.29 15.46
CA ALA A 189 -1.34 5.97 14.37
C ALA A 189 -2.41 4.96 14.76
N ALA A 190 -3.66 5.23 14.37
CA ALA A 190 -4.80 4.37 14.55
C ALA A 190 -5.17 3.68 13.24
N SER A 191 -5.39 2.36 13.28
CA SER A 191 -5.82 1.55 12.13
C SER A 191 -7.13 0.83 12.41
N GLY A 192 -7.93 0.69 11.36
CA GLY A 192 -9.04 -0.25 11.36
C GLY A 192 -8.58 -1.70 11.43
N VAL A 193 -9.45 -2.57 11.95
CA VAL A 193 -9.14 -3.99 12.27
C VAL A 193 -8.78 -4.84 11.06
N THR A 194 -9.20 -4.47 9.86
CA THR A 194 -8.83 -5.22 8.64
C THR A 194 -7.32 -5.23 8.37
N GLY A 195 -6.57 -4.29 8.96
CA GLY A 195 -5.11 -4.26 8.92
C GLY A 195 -4.45 -5.47 9.61
N ALA A 196 -5.14 -6.12 10.54
CA ALA A 196 -4.67 -7.34 11.20
C ALA A 196 -4.84 -8.62 10.35
N GLY A 197 -5.45 -8.52 9.17
CA GLY A 197 -5.71 -9.63 8.26
C GLY A 197 -7.01 -10.39 8.59
N ARG A 198 -7.34 -11.39 7.73
CA ARG A 198 -8.59 -12.14 7.81
C ARG A 198 -8.57 -13.29 8.83
N VAL A 199 -7.38 -13.79 9.15
CA VAL A 199 -7.27 -14.92 10.10
C VAL A 199 -7.76 -14.49 11.48
N PRO A 200 -8.76 -15.19 12.06
CA PRO A 200 -9.29 -14.84 13.37
C PRO A 200 -8.21 -14.89 14.46
N LYS A 201 -8.21 -13.88 15.32
CA LYS A 201 -7.35 -13.79 16.50
C LYS A 201 -8.20 -13.30 17.67
N GLU A 202 -7.81 -13.62 18.90
CA GLU A 202 -8.49 -13.12 20.09
C GLU A 202 -8.55 -11.59 20.11
N SER A 203 -7.45 -10.93 19.74
CA SER A 203 -7.34 -9.47 19.67
C SER A 203 -8.20 -8.82 18.57
N THR A 204 -8.72 -9.58 17.62
CA THR A 204 -9.59 -9.10 16.54
C THR A 204 -11.01 -9.64 16.60
N HIS A 205 -11.33 -10.38 17.66
CA HIS A 205 -12.67 -10.88 17.90
C HIS A 205 -13.64 -9.72 18.18
N PHE A 206 -14.88 -9.79 17.66
CA PHE A 206 -15.84 -8.68 17.75
C PHE A 206 -16.00 -8.12 19.15
N SER A 207 -16.21 -8.99 20.16
CA SER A 207 -16.37 -8.54 21.56
C SER A 207 -15.09 -7.98 22.21
N THR A 208 -13.92 -8.19 21.61
CA THR A 208 -12.67 -7.59 22.05
C THR A 208 -12.44 -6.22 21.41
N VAL A 209 -12.85 -6.07 20.14
CA VAL A 209 -12.58 -4.85 19.34
C VAL A 209 -13.70 -3.83 19.43
N SER A 210 -14.97 -4.27 19.52
CA SER A 210 -16.10 -3.36 19.57
C SER A 210 -15.97 -2.41 20.77
N GLU A 211 -16.09 -1.10 20.51
CA GLU A 211 -15.98 -0.05 21.52
C GLU A 211 -14.60 0.01 22.23
N SER A 212 -13.57 -0.67 21.71
CA SER A 212 -12.22 -0.72 22.28
C SER A 212 -11.20 -0.02 21.38
N PHE A 213 -10.44 0.91 21.93
CA PHE A 213 -9.30 1.56 21.28
C PHE A 213 -8.02 1.21 22.05
N ALA A 214 -7.11 0.45 21.43
CA ALA A 214 -6.00 -0.13 22.16
C ALA A 214 -4.66 0.01 21.41
N ALA A 215 -3.60 0.42 22.13
CA ALA A 215 -2.25 0.36 21.60
C ALA A 215 -1.74 -1.09 21.57
N TYR A 216 -0.89 -1.41 20.62
CA TYR A 216 -0.28 -2.73 20.49
C TYR A 216 1.12 -2.64 19.89
N GLY A 217 1.90 -3.72 19.97
CA GLY A 217 3.22 -3.80 19.33
C GLY A 217 4.19 -2.69 19.76
N LEU A 218 4.18 -2.31 21.03
CA LEU A 218 4.99 -1.20 21.57
C LEU A 218 6.47 -1.51 21.42
N LEU A 219 7.20 -0.61 20.75
CA LEU A 219 8.65 -0.66 20.51
C LEU A 219 9.15 -1.86 19.69
N ASN A 220 8.24 -2.72 19.19
CA ASN A 220 8.61 -3.91 18.42
C ASN A 220 7.75 -4.09 17.13
N HIS A 221 6.97 -3.09 16.78
CA HIS A 221 6.17 -3.16 15.54
C HIS A 221 7.08 -3.05 14.30
N ARG A 222 6.99 -4.03 13.40
CA ARG A 222 7.87 -4.18 12.22
C ARG A 222 7.85 -2.99 11.27
N HIS A 223 6.75 -2.25 11.19
CA HIS A 223 6.66 -1.03 10.40
C HIS A 223 7.60 0.10 10.88
N THR A 224 8.12 0.03 12.10
CA THR A 224 9.12 1.00 12.59
C THR A 224 10.35 0.98 11.72
N ALA A 225 10.91 -0.21 11.44
CA ALA A 225 12.11 -0.35 10.58
C ALA A 225 11.91 0.23 9.18
N GLU A 226 10.72 0.05 8.63
CA GLU A 226 10.37 0.56 7.31
C GLU A 226 10.30 2.10 7.29
N MET A 227 9.66 2.70 8.30
CA MET A 227 9.64 4.16 8.46
C MET A 227 11.06 4.72 8.67
N GLU A 228 11.87 4.12 9.54
CA GLU A 228 13.25 4.54 9.80
C GLU A 228 14.12 4.44 8.54
N MET A 229 13.97 3.39 7.73
CA MET A 229 14.69 3.25 6.47
C MET A 229 14.35 4.38 5.49
N GLU A 230 13.07 4.67 5.30
CA GLU A 230 12.63 5.68 4.33
C GLU A 230 12.84 7.12 4.81
N LEU A 231 12.69 7.37 6.09
CA LEU A 231 12.92 8.71 6.66
C LEU A 231 14.40 8.98 6.93
N GLY A 232 15.22 7.94 7.08
CA GLY A 232 16.64 8.07 7.43
C GLY A 232 16.85 8.50 8.89
N GLU A 233 15.83 8.38 9.75
CA GLU A 233 15.78 8.89 11.11
C GLU A 233 15.10 7.90 12.05
N GLY A 234 15.49 7.89 13.34
CA GLY A 234 14.81 7.10 14.36
C GLY A 234 13.38 7.58 14.60
N VAL A 235 12.45 6.63 14.73
CA VAL A 235 11.02 6.91 14.89
C VAL A 235 10.48 6.23 16.15
N LEU A 236 9.92 7.00 17.07
CA LEU A 236 9.10 6.45 18.15
C LEU A 236 7.68 6.21 17.62
N PHE A 237 7.33 4.95 17.43
CA PHE A 237 6.05 4.55 16.83
C PHE A 237 5.13 3.87 17.83
N THR A 238 3.88 4.35 17.93
CA THR A 238 2.81 3.76 18.72
C THR A 238 1.60 3.44 17.82
N PRO A 239 1.44 2.19 17.36
CA PRO A 239 0.25 1.79 16.64
C PRO A 239 -0.94 1.52 17.58
N HIS A 240 -2.15 1.86 17.10
CA HIS A 240 -3.39 1.59 17.79
C HIS A 240 -4.36 0.84 16.87
N LEU A 241 -5.12 -0.09 17.44
CA LEU A 241 -6.27 -0.70 16.79
C LEU A 241 -7.53 0.05 17.22
N ALA A 242 -8.25 0.57 16.24
CA ALA A 242 -9.49 1.30 16.45
C ALA A 242 -10.72 0.44 16.10
N PRO A 243 -11.89 0.64 16.74
CA PRO A 243 -13.11 -0.13 16.49
C PRO A 243 -13.79 0.33 15.19
N MET A 244 -13.06 0.30 14.09
CA MET A 244 -13.52 0.58 12.74
C MET A 244 -13.00 -0.48 11.77
N ASN A 245 -13.71 -0.71 10.67
CA ASN A 245 -13.28 -1.72 9.70
C ASN A 245 -12.04 -1.29 8.93
N ARG A 246 -12.06 -0.08 8.36
CA ARG A 246 -11.03 0.44 7.45
C ARG A 246 -10.63 1.85 7.85
N GLY A 247 -9.44 2.25 7.44
CA GLY A 247 -8.88 3.57 7.60
C GLY A 247 -7.63 3.57 8.48
N ILE A 248 -6.71 4.49 8.19
CA ILE A 248 -5.59 4.88 9.06
C ILE A 248 -5.64 6.38 9.28
N LEU A 249 -5.44 6.80 10.51
CA LEU A 249 -5.09 8.15 10.87
C LEU A 249 -3.73 8.12 11.55
N ALA A 250 -2.72 8.69 10.90
CA ALA A 250 -1.38 8.85 11.47
C ALA A 250 -1.21 10.31 11.93
N THR A 251 -0.90 10.49 13.20
CA THR A 251 -0.56 11.77 13.80
C THR A 251 0.93 11.78 14.10
N CYS A 252 1.67 12.64 13.44
CA CYS A 252 3.11 12.70 13.48
C CYS A 252 3.57 14.00 14.16
N TYR A 253 4.53 13.90 15.06
CA TYR A 253 5.11 15.02 15.77
C TYR A 253 6.62 15.04 15.56
N ALA A 254 7.21 16.23 15.42
CA ALA A 254 8.65 16.42 15.45
C ALA A 254 8.99 17.79 16.02
N ARG A 255 10.24 17.99 16.47
CA ARG A 255 10.73 19.33 16.80
C ARG A 255 11.19 20.02 15.53
N ALA A 256 10.80 21.28 15.35
CA ALA A 256 11.29 22.10 14.27
C ALA A 256 12.67 22.68 14.59
N THR A 257 13.56 22.73 13.60
CA THR A 257 14.87 23.42 13.72
C THR A 257 14.70 24.95 13.77
N LYS A 258 13.64 25.47 13.16
CA LYS A 258 13.23 26.87 13.13
C LYS A 258 11.74 26.97 12.76
N ALA A 259 11.15 28.14 12.97
CA ALA A 259 9.80 28.40 12.51
C ALA A 259 9.70 28.31 10.96
N PHE A 260 8.67 27.65 10.45
CA PHE A 260 8.38 27.51 9.02
C PHE A 260 6.90 27.19 8.79
N ASP A 261 6.46 27.23 7.57
CA ASP A 261 5.09 26.82 7.17
C ASP A 261 5.11 25.38 6.64
N PRO A 262 4.79 24.36 7.46
CA PRO A 262 4.80 22.97 7.04
C PRO A 262 3.69 22.64 6.04
N LEU A 263 2.58 23.38 6.05
CA LEU A 263 1.50 23.18 5.09
C LEU A 263 1.93 23.59 3.68
N ALA A 264 2.63 24.74 3.56
CA ALA A 264 3.20 25.19 2.29
C ALA A 264 4.24 24.19 1.76
N VAL A 265 5.09 23.61 2.61
CA VAL A 265 6.05 22.56 2.23
C VAL A 265 5.34 21.32 1.68
N LEU A 266 4.25 20.88 2.31
CA LEU A 266 3.47 19.74 1.80
C LEU A 266 2.79 20.06 0.47
N HIS A 267 2.25 21.27 0.30
CA HIS A 267 1.68 21.72 -0.98
C HIS A 267 2.72 21.75 -2.10
N GLU A 268 3.92 22.23 -1.82
CA GLU A 268 5.02 22.24 -2.81
C GLU A 268 5.43 20.82 -3.20
N ALA A 269 5.53 19.90 -2.21
CA ALA A 269 5.96 18.53 -2.45
C ALA A 269 4.94 17.68 -3.21
N TYR A 270 3.65 17.93 -3.01
CA TYR A 270 2.58 17.06 -3.52
C TYR A 270 1.58 17.74 -4.44
N GLY A 271 1.88 18.96 -4.90
CA GLY A 271 0.95 19.73 -5.74
C GLY A 271 0.57 19.04 -7.05
N ASP A 272 1.47 18.24 -7.61
CA ASP A 272 1.28 17.50 -8.86
C ASP A 272 0.89 16.02 -8.63
N GLU A 273 0.80 15.57 -7.38
CA GLU A 273 0.51 14.17 -7.07
C GLU A 273 -1.00 13.86 -7.12
N THR A 274 -1.34 12.90 -7.97
CA THR A 274 -2.76 12.57 -8.22
C THR A 274 -3.48 12.02 -7.01
N PHE A 275 -2.80 11.24 -6.17
CA PHE A 275 -3.40 10.53 -5.06
C PHE A 275 -3.09 11.14 -3.69
N VAL A 276 -2.34 12.24 -3.64
CA VAL A 276 -2.09 12.98 -2.40
C VAL A 276 -2.77 14.33 -2.48
N THR A 277 -3.51 14.68 -1.44
CA THR A 277 -4.14 16.00 -1.32
C THR A 277 -3.81 16.62 0.02
N VAL A 278 -3.41 17.90 -0.01
CA VAL A 278 -3.08 18.68 1.17
C VAL A 278 -4.20 19.67 1.46
N HIS A 279 -4.62 19.76 2.71
CA HIS A 279 -5.77 20.58 3.13
C HIS A 279 -5.48 21.36 4.40
N ASP A 280 -6.16 22.49 4.55
CA ASP A 280 -6.16 23.21 5.83
C ASP A 280 -6.90 22.43 6.93
N GLU A 281 -8.00 21.77 6.59
CA GLU A 281 -8.79 21.01 7.56
C GLU A 281 -8.12 19.66 7.90
N PRO A 282 -8.12 19.24 9.18
CA PRO A 282 -7.64 17.93 9.57
C PRO A 282 -8.40 16.80 8.87
N PRO A 283 -7.69 15.80 8.29
CA PRO A 283 -8.34 14.73 7.57
C PRO A 283 -9.04 13.73 8.50
N ALA A 284 -10.08 13.07 7.98
CA ALA A 284 -10.78 11.99 8.65
C ALA A 284 -10.65 10.68 7.84
N THR A 285 -10.54 9.54 8.52
CA THR A 285 -10.42 8.21 7.89
C THR A 285 -11.57 7.89 6.94
N LYS A 286 -12.77 8.37 7.25
CA LYS A 286 -13.97 8.14 6.43
C LYS A 286 -13.90 8.80 5.05
N TRP A 287 -13.14 9.89 4.91
CA TRP A 287 -13.01 10.61 3.64
C TRP A 287 -12.13 9.88 2.62
N THR A 288 -11.33 8.91 3.06
CA THR A 288 -10.47 8.11 2.20
C THR A 288 -10.99 6.69 1.97
N LEU A 289 -12.12 6.34 2.56
CA LEU A 289 -12.71 5.00 2.50
C LEU A 289 -12.96 4.55 1.05
N GLY A 290 -12.40 3.40 0.68
CA GLY A 290 -12.54 2.78 -0.64
C GLY A 290 -11.71 3.44 -1.75
N THR A 291 -10.78 4.35 -1.42
CA THR A 291 -9.97 5.10 -2.39
C THR A 291 -8.49 4.74 -2.34
N ASN A 292 -7.76 5.24 -3.36
CA ASN A 292 -6.30 5.27 -3.36
C ASN A 292 -5.74 6.62 -2.87
N SER A 293 -6.55 7.45 -2.19
CA SER A 293 -6.13 8.78 -1.77
C SER A 293 -5.45 8.80 -0.40
N ALA A 294 -4.43 9.65 -0.28
CA ALA A 294 -3.89 10.14 0.99
C ALA A 294 -4.30 11.60 1.20
N ARG A 295 -4.85 11.93 2.37
CA ARG A 295 -5.20 13.30 2.75
C ARG A 295 -4.31 13.77 3.88
N LEU A 296 -3.64 14.90 3.67
CA LEU A 296 -2.61 15.42 4.55
C LEU A 296 -2.98 16.82 5.07
N THR A 297 -2.52 17.12 6.27
CA THR A 297 -2.39 18.48 6.79
C THR A 297 -1.17 18.59 7.67
N ALA A 298 -0.65 19.81 7.88
CA ALA A 298 0.41 20.05 8.84
C ALA A 298 0.30 21.43 9.46
N ARG A 299 0.79 21.59 10.70
CA ARG A 299 0.83 22.85 11.46
C ARG A 299 2.15 22.97 12.21
N TYR A 300 2.61 24.17 12.37
CA TYR A 300 3.70 24.52 13.30
C TYR A 300 3.11 25.16 14.55
N ASP A 301 3.41 24.60 15.73
CA ASP A 301 3.05 25.20 17.02
C ASP A 301 4.23 26.03 17.54
N GLU A 302 4.11 27.34 17.40
CA GLU A 302 5.11 28.32 17.87
C GLU A 302 5.39 28.19 19.38
N ARG A 303 4.39 27.85 20.18
CA ARG A 303 4.49 27.76 21.65
C ARG A 303 5.40 26.62 22.10
N THR A 304 5.40 25.49 21.36
CA THR A 304 6.19 24.30 21.70
C THR A 304 7.37 24.06 20.77
N GLY A 305 7.48 24.81 19.67
CA GLY A 305 8.49 24.61 18.64
C GLY A 305 8.33 23.29 17.89
N ARG A 306 7.09 22.77 17.80
CA ARG A 306 6.81 21.45 17.19
C ARG A 306 6.02 21.57 15.91
N VAL A 307 6.29 20.61 15.03
CA VAL A 307 5.46 20.33 13.86
C VAL A 307 4.49 19.22 14.25
N LEU A 308 3.23 19.39 13.82
CA LEU A 308 2.17 18.39 13.83
C LEU A 308 1.80 18.14 12.39
N ALA A 309 1.99 16.92 11.89
CA ALA A 309 1.55 16.49 10.57
C ALA A 309 0.57 15.31 10.71
N ILE A 310 -0.52 15.33 9.94
CA ILE A 310 -1.57 14.32 10.02
C ILE A 310 -1.84 13.77 8.63
N ALA A 311 -1.91 12.45 8.51
CA ALA A 311 -2.29 11.75 7.30
C ALA A 311 -3.47 10.81 7.55
N ALA A 312 -4.44 10.80 6.65
CA ALA A 312 -5.48 9.79 6.58
C ALA A 312 -5.43 9.05 5.24
N ILE A 313 -5.52 7.72 5.31
CA ILE A 313 -5.61 6.82 4.15
C ILE A 313 -6.62 5.70 4.42
N ASP A 314 -7.04 5.00 3.38
CA ASP A 314 -7.67 3.69 3.52
C ASP A 314 -6.57 2.62 3.61
N ASN A 315 -6.55 1.85 4.70
CA ASN A 315 -5.51 0.83 4.92
C ASN A 315 -5.53 -0.32 3.91
N LEU A 316 -6.65 -0.61 3.25
CA LEU A 316 -6.77 -1.59 2.17
C LEU A 316 -6.67 -0.95 0.78
N GLY A 317 -6.96 0.36 0.65
CA GLY A 317 -6.78 1.16 -0.55
C GLY A 317 -5.33 1.61 -0.72
N LYS A 318 -5.06 2.91 -0.47
CA LYS A 318 -3.71 3.50 -0.54
C LYS A 318 -2.69 2.81 0.37
N GLY A 319 -3.14 2.20 1.47
CA GLY A 319 -2.28 1.44 2.39
C GLY A 319 -1.94 0.02 1.92
N ALA A 320 -2.53 -0.51 0.83
CA ALA A 320 -2.34 -1.89 0.39
C ALA A 320 -2.66 -2.10 -1.10
N ALA A 321 -3.87 -2.62 -1.43
CA ALA A 321 -4.24 -3.03 -2.78
C ALA A 321 -4.22 -1.89 -3.79
N GLY A 322 -4.70 -0.70 -3.43
CA GLY A 322 -4.68 0.47 -4.30
C GLY A 322 -3.27 0.89 -4.65
N GLN A 323 -2.35 0.87 -3.69
CA GLN A 323 -0.93 1.12 -3.90
C GLN A 323 -0.30 0.10 -4.86
N MET A 324 -0.65 -1.19 -4.70
CA MET A 324 -0.18 -2.24 -5.62
C MET A 324 -0.66 -2.01 -7.04
N ILE A 325 -1.92 -1.63 -7.25
CA ILE A 325 -2.45 -1.30 -8.59
C ILE A 325 -1.79 -0.05 -9.16
N GLN A 326 -1.54 0.98 -8.36
CA GLN A 326 -0.81 2.18 -8.79
C GLN A 326 0.60 1.82 -9.28
N CYS A 327 1.34 1.00 -8.53
CA CYS A 327 2.64 0.48 -8.94
C CYS A 327 2.55 -0.40 -10.19
N ALA A 328 1.53 -1.28 -10.28
CA ALA A 328 1.32 -2.13 -11.45
C ALA A 328 1.07 -1.32 -12.72
N ASN A 329 0.28 -0.25 -12.63
CA ASN A 329 0.05 0.66 -13.75
C ASN A 329 1.35 1.26 -14.27
N LEU A 330 2.21 1.76 -13.37
CA LEU A 330 3.52 2.32 -13.72
C LEU A 330 4.44 1.26 -14.36
N MET A 331 4.55 0.06 -13.75
CA MET A 331 5.39 -1.03 -14.26
C MET A 331 4.95 -1.53 -15.64
N LEU A 332 3.64 -1.51 -15.91
CA LEU A 332 3.04 -1.96 -17.17
C LEU A 332 2.91 -0.84 -18.22
N GLY A 333 3.38 0.38 -17.92
CA GLY A 333 3.28 1.54 -18.80
C GLY A 333 1.84 1.98 -19.11
N LEU A 334 0.97 1.83 -18.12
CA LEU A 334 -0.42 2.28 -18.14
C LEU A 334 -0.53 3.67 -17.48
N ASP A 335 -1.68 4.32 -17.65
CA ASP A 335 -2.00 5.51 -16.87
C ASP A 335 -2.06 5.15 -15.39
N GLU A 336 -1.32 5.87 -14.55
CA GLU A 336 -1.16 5.63 -13.11
C GLU A 336 -2.49 5.54 -12.37
N THR A 337 -3.53 6.24 -12.87
CA THR A 337 -4.84 6.33 -12.24
C THR A 337 -5.81 5.22 -12.65
N SER A 338 -5.43 4.40 -13.63
CA SER A 338 -6.30 3.35 -14.16
C SER A 338 -6.86 2.43 -13.07
N GLY A 339 -8.16 2.24 -13.04
CA GLY A 339 -8.85 1.37 -12.08
C GLY A 339 -8.89 1.89 -10.62
N LEU A 340 -8.40 3.10 -10.35
CA LEU A 340 -8.28 3.67 -9.01
C LEU A 340 -9.22 4.86 -8.80
N SER A 341 -9.88 4.91 -7.64
CA SER A 341 -10.74 6.03 -7.24
C SER A 341 -10.00 7.00 -6.31
N ARG A 342 -10.30 8.30 -6.49
CA ARG A 342 -9.88 9.37 -5.59
C ARG A 342 -11.01 9.84 -4.65
N SER A 343 -12.25 9.49 -4.97
CA SER A 343 -13.43 9.93 -4.23
C SER A 343 -13.89 8.87 -3.26
N GLY A 344 -13.90 9.20 -1.96
CA GLY A 344 -14.28 8.29 -0.89
C GLY A 344 -15.79 8.02 -0.83
N ILE A 345 -16.11 6.86 -0.25
CA ILE A 345 -17.50 6.45 0.01
C ILE A 345 -17.90 7.06 1.36
N CYS A 346 -18.35 8.31 1.35
CA CYS A 346 -18.85 9.03 2.52
C CYS A 346 -20.23 9.60 2.19
N PRO A 347 -21.23 9.50 3.03
CA PRO A 347 -21.28 9.57 4.49
C PRO A 347 -20.93 8.32 5.27
#